data_fd88318532593220f8ce4bcb78c20418
#
_entry.id   fd88318532593220f8ce4bcb78c20418
#
_cell.length_a   1.000
_cell.length_b   1.000
_cell.length_c   1.000
_cell.angle_alpha   90.00
_cell.angle_beta   90.00
_cell.angle_gamma   90.00
#
_symmetry.space_group_name_H-M   'P 1'
#
loop_
_entity.id
_entity.type
_entity.pdbx_description
1 polymer ?
#
loop_
_entity_poly.entity_id
_entity_poly.type
_entity_poly.pdbx_seq_one_letter_code
_entity_poly.pdbx_strand_id
1 'polypeptide(L)'
;MSTPPSPQSPRSTPDPARRTHLLPRRSALRSFSALAALASTGALTGCGSTPDKDRDDALAKIEWLPSEVDTEPVSLDQQRATTAVTACNAVGATMLSTLLRKDGNSNALSCPVGITFILALLYAGAETVGEGVNAALGVKADAQAQSRDSTWSAVRQTLQRFDVADVQQLRDFDPGAIPEAPLLHVANNIMIVDDKTVVRQEYLDNAKRWYDSEIGRIRNPDAKAALDAWAALHTGGLIKESGIDITSDTRLVLQNALLFAARWATPFKAEETEKEAQFTLADGSSSTADLMTDTNAYPLVTGTGWRALRLPYTGGAGSSNLAMDVILPDSVVSPADLPASTWGEATAALTAATAEQQVALKLPKLDLASGVMDLFPVLAAMGVDLGSLDHIAEGIDATQAAQQVRLIVDEEGTVAAALTEIGIEASAVDSSSTVEFTVDHPYVLRIVDLASGVAIIEAAILNPAG
;
A
#
# COMPACT_ATOMS: atom_id res chain seq x y z
N MET A 1 72.84 12.06 20.73
CA MET A 1 72.20 13.35 20.90
C MET A 1 70.73 13.06 20.92
N SER A 2 70.15 13.00 22.12
CA SER A 2 68.83 12.56 22.42
C SER A 2 67.90 13.77 22.57
N THR A 3 66.78 13.80 21.87
CA THR A 3 65.75 14.80 22.06
C THR A 3 64.79 14.36 23.15
N PRO A 4 64.31 15.26 24.03
CA PRO A 4 63.43 14.93 25.14
C PRO A 4 61.93 14.88 24.70
N PRO A 5 61.09 14.15 25.45
CA PRO A 5 59.67 14.00 25.14
C PRO A 5 58.83 15.18 25.62
N SER A 6 57.80 15.53 24.85
CA SER A 6 56.78 16.54 25.16
C SER A 6 55.81 16.10 26.27
N PRO A 7 55.28 17.03 27.06
CA PRO A 7 54.42 16.72 28.23
C PRO A 7 53.03 16.32 27.85
N GLN A 8 52.52 15.31 28.56
CA GLN A 8 51.15 14.80 28.48
C GLN A 8 50.16 15.77 29.18
N SER A 9 49.08 16.10 28.51
CA SER A 9 47.93 16.79 29.08
C SER A 9 47.09 15.86 30.01
N PRO A 10 46.49 16.37 31.05
CA PRO A 10 45.76 15.54 32.04
C PRO A 10 44.44 15.02 31.50
N ARG A 11 44.15 13.78 31.79
CA ARG A 11 42.88 13.11 31.55
C ARG A 11 41.78 13.74 32.41
N SER A 12 40.75 14.27 31.80
CA SER A 12 39.50 14.60 32.45
C SER A 12 38.66 13.34 32.69
N THR A 13 38.32 13.09 33.92
CA THR A 13 37.36 12.09 34.35
C THR A 13 35.95 12.44 33.89
N PRO A 14 35.10 11.49 33.42
CA PRO A 14 33.73 11.77 33.07
C PRO A 14 32.85 11.82 34.33
N ASP A 15 32.06 12.88 34.41
CA ASP A 15 30.99 13.11 35.39
C ASP A 15 29.84 12.10 35.20
N PRO A 16 29.37 11.38 36.24
CA PRO A 16 28.31 10.41 36.15
C PRO A 16 26.94 11.00 36.53
N ALA A 17 26.40 11.91 35.72
CA ALA A 17 25.02 12.35 35.95
C ALA A 17 24.37 12.97 34.68
N ARG A 18 23.95 12.14 33.76
CA ARG A 18 22.76 12.34 32.88
C ARG A 18 22.37 11.03 32.21
N ARG A 19 21.76 10.14 32.97
CA ARG A 19 20.90 9.11 32.37
C ARG A 19 19.59 9.77 31.99
N THR A 20 19.44 10.12 30.73
CA THR A 20 18.13 10.29 30.12
C THR A 20 17.52 8.92 29.96
N HIS A 21 16.59 8.60 30.82
CA HIS A 21 15.71 7.42 30.69
C HIS A 21 14.83 7.64 29.45
N LEU A 22 15.20 7.00 28.34
CA LEU A 22 14.25 6.68 27.28
C LEU A 22 13.31 5.61 27.85
N LEU A 23 12.15 6.02 28.25
CA LEU A 23 11.05 5.12 28.59
C LEU A 23 10.64 4.37 27.32
N PRO A 24 10.53 3.04 27.34
CA PRO A 24 9.93 2.32 26.24
C PRO A 24 8.46 2.77 26.13
N ARG A 25 8.05 3.18 24.95
CA ARG A 25 6.64 3.40 24.63
C ARG A 25 5.93 2.06 24.82
N ARG A 26 5.25 1.92 25.94
CA ARG A 26 4.35 0.81 26.19
C ARG A 26 3.19 0.95 25.21
N SER A 27 3.06 0.00 24.32
CA SER A 27 1.85 -0.27 23.56
C SER A 27 0.69 -0.32 24.55
N ALA A 28 -0.19 0.66 24.49
CA ALA A 28 -1.38 0.67 25.32
C ALA A 28 -2.42 -0.23 24.63
N LEU A 29 -2.32 -1.53 24.85
CA LEU A 29 -3.46 -2.42 24.75
C LEU A 29 -4.49 -1.96 25.78
N ARG A 30 -5.46 -1.19 25.38
CA ARG A 30 -6.70 -1.01 26.14
C ARG A 30 -7.74 -1.92 25.55
N SER A 31 -7.89 -3.03 26.24
CA SER A 31 -9.01 -3.95 26.17
C SER A 31 -10.33 -3.19 25.98
N PHE A 32 -11.10 -3.56 24.98
CA PHE A 32 -12.51 -3.23 24.89
C PHE A 32 -13.24 -3.90 26.06
N SER A 33 -13.39 -3.18 27.15
CA SER A 33 -14.32 -3.53 28.21
C SER A 33 -14.88 -2.25 28.82
N ALA A 34 -16.21 -2.14 28.75
CA ALA A 34 -17.04 -1.18 29.47
C ALA A 34 -17.26 0.20 28.84
N LEU A 35 -18.21 0.28 27.92
CA LEU A 35 -19.14 1.41 27.87
C LEU A 35 -20.52 0.91 28.28
N ALA A 36 -20.77 0.92 29.59
CA ALA A 36 -22.11 0.86 30.13
C ALA A 36 -22.33 2.11 30.99
N ALA A 37 -23.45 2.78 30.68
CA ALA A 37 -24.19 3.74 31.49
C ALA A 37 -23.67 5.18 31.59
N LEU A 38 -24.31 6.03 30.80
CA LEU A 38 -24.97 7.24 31.35
C LEU A 38 -26.23 7.53 30.49
N ALA A 39 -27.33 7.03 30.97
CA ALA A 39 -28.65 7.43 30.48
C ALA A 39 -29.04 8.75 31.16
N SER A 40 -29.29 9.82 30.38
CA SER A 40 -30.14 10.91 30.77
C SER A 40 -31.01 11.35 29.59
N THR A 41 -32.20 10.90 29.62
CA THR A 41 -33.48 11.41 29.11
C THR A 41 -33.44 12.65 28.21
N GLY A 42 -33.80 12.43 26.94
CA GLY A 42 -34.26 13.44 26.02
C GLY A 42 -34.88 12.76 24.81
N ALA A 43 -36.18 12.45 24.89
CA ALA A 43 -36.93 11.87 23.78
C ALA A 43 -37.07 12.88 22.64
N LEU A 44 -36.45 12.56 21.49
CA LEU A 44 -36.92 12.99 20.18
C LEU A 44 -36.83 11.79 19.25
N THR A 45 -37.97 11.28 18.89
CA THR A 45 -38.22 10.25 17.91
C THR A 45 -37.77 10.74 16.53
N GLY A 46 -36.67 10.21 16.05
CA GLY A 46 -36.20 10.27 14.67
C GLY A 46 -35.49 8.96 14.39
N CYS A 47 -36.15 7.95 13.84
CA CYS A 47 -35.52 6.76 13.30
C CYS A 47 -34.75 7.14 12.04
N GLY A 48 -33.49 7.49 12.20
CA GLY A 48 -32.48 7.55 11.20
C GLY A 48 -31.18 7.11 11.89
N SER A 49 -30.80 5.84 11.71
CA SER A 49 -29.45 5.40 12.09
C SER A 49 -28.46 6.23 11.28
N THR A 50 -27.47 6.81 11.95
CA THR A 50 -26.36 7.43 11.23
C THR A 50 -25.55 6.29 10.61
N PRO A 51 -25.04 6.43 9.37
CA PRO A 51 -24.22 5.39 8.71
C PRO A 51 -23.05 4.87 9.57
N ASP A 52 -22.51 5.71 10.44
CA ASP A 52 -21.41 5.34 11.35
C ASP A 52 -21.86 4.40 12.46
N LYS A 53 -23.08 4.60 13.00
CA LYS A 53 -23.62 3.71 14.03
C LYS A 53 -23.86 2.30 13.49
N ASP A 54 -24.39 2.18 12.29
CA ASP A 54 -24.66 0.86 11.67
C ASP A 54 -23.34 0.11 11.41
N ARG A 55 -22.27 0.82 11.03
CA ARG A 55 -20.92 0.26 10.87
C ARG A 55 -20.34 -0.20 12.21
N ASP A 56 -20.46 0.61 13.26
CA ASP A 56 -19.97 0.24 14.59
C ASP A 56 -20.71 -0.98 15.13
N ASP A 57 -22.02 -1.04 14.95
CA ASP A 57 -22.85 -2.18 15.34
C ASP A 57 -22.45 -3.45 14.54
N ALA A 58 -22.03 -3.31 13.28
CA ALA A 58 -21.55 -4.41 12.45
C ALA A 58 -20.17 -4.90 12.90
N LEU A 59 -19.21 -3.99 13.13
CA LEU A 59 -17.87 -4.32 13.66
C LEU A 59 -17.94 -4.96 15.04
N ALA A 60 -18.84 -4.52 15.90
CA ALA A 60 -19.02 -5.06 17.25
C ALA A 60 -19.51 -6.53 17.26
N LYS A 61 -19.99 -7.05 16.13
CA LYS A 61 -20.37 -8.48 15.99
C LYS A 61 -19.21 -9.40 15.68
N ILE A 62 -18.04 -8.85 15.35
CA ILE A 62 -16.83 -9.64 15.12
C ILE A 62 -16.28 -10.11 16.48
N GLU A 63 -16.13 -11.41 16.63
CA GLU A 63 -15.38 -12.01 17.72
C GLU A 63 -13.89 -12.06 17.30
N TRP A 64 -13.08 -11.17 17.84
CA TRP A 64 -11.63 -11.19 17.61
C TRP A 64 -10.99 -12.31 18.41
N LEU A 65 -10.27 -13.21 17.74
CA LEU A 65 -9.62 -14.35 18.35
C LEU A 65 -8.28 -13.91 18.95
N PRO A 66 -8.04 -14.13 20.24
CA PRO A 66 -6.84 -13.63 20.89
C PRO A 66 -5.61 -14.47 20.54
N SER A 67 -4.47 -13.81 20.34
CA SER A 67 -3.16 -14.42 20.35
C SER A 67 -2.55 -14.33 21.75
N GLU A 68 -1.59 -15.22 22.04
CA GLU A 68 -0.87 -15.26 23.34
C GLU A 68 0.50 -14.56 23.28
N VAL A 69 0.83 -13.95 22.13
CA VAL A 69 2.15 -13.35 21.86
C VAL A 69 2.05 -11.91 21.39
N ASP A 70 3.14 -11.18 21.57
CA ASP A 70 3.34 -9.86 20.98
C ASP A 70 4.03 -9.96 19.61
N THR A 71 3.98 -8.85 18.86
CA THR A 71 4.68 -8.72 17.59
C THR A 71 6.19 -8.76 17.78
N GLU A 72 6.88 -9.57 16.99
CA GLU A 72 8.34 -9.69 17.01
C GLU A 72 9.00 -8.50 16.31
N PRO A 73 9.90 -7.74 16.95
CA PRO A 73 10.63 -6.67 16.29
C PRO A 73 11.64 -7.21 15.28
N VAL A 74 11.53 -6.79 14.02
CA VAL A 74 12.43 -7.20 12.93
C VAL A 74 12.88 -5.99 12.14
N SER A 75 14.19 -5.88 11.90
CA SER A 75 14.76 -4.84 11.04
C SER A 75 14.85 -5.31 9.59
N LEU A 76 14.60 -4.38 8.67
CA LEU A 76 14.78 -4.61 7.24
C LEU A 76 16.28 -4.48 6.89
N ASP A 77 16.88 -5.59 6.48
CA ASP A 77 18.22 -5.63 5.93
C ASP A 77 18.20 -5.72 4.40
N GLN A 78 19.37 -5.59 3.77
CA GLN A 78 19.50 -5.62 2.31
C GLN A 78 18.97 -6.91 1.68
N GLN A 79 19.17 -8.06 2.32
CA GLN A 79 18.69 -9.34 1.78
C GLN A 79 17.17 -9.42 1.80
N ARG A 80 16.54 -9.02 2.90
CA ARG A 80 15.09 -8.98 3.03
C ARG A 80 14.46 -7.98 2.06
N ALA A 81 15.06 -6.78 1.94
CA ALA A 81 14.62 -5.79 0.98
C ALA A 81 14.66 -6.33 -0.46
N THR A 82 15.77 -6.95 -0.88
CA THR A 82 15.90 -7.55 -2.22
C THR A 82 14.84 -8.64 -2.46
N THR A 83 14.61 -9.51 -1.47
CA THR A 83 13.58 -10.55 -1.54
C THR A 83 12.19 -9.94 -1.73
N ALA A 84 11.84 -8.95 -0.93
CA ALA A 84 10.54 -8.27 -0.97
C ALA A 84 10.31 -7.53 -2.30
N VAL A 85 11.31 -6.82 -2.80
CA VAL A 85 11.24 -6.12 -4.11
C VAL A 85 11.01 -7.13 -5.24
N THR A 86 11.75 -8.24 -5.25
CA THR A 86 11.59 -9.29 -6.27
C THR A 86 10.17 -9.86 -6.25
N ALA A 87 9.65 -10.18 -5.07
CA ALA A 87 8.29 -10.71 -4.90
C ALA A 87 7.22 -9.69 -5.32
N CYS A 88 7.28 -8.46 -4.82
CA CYS A 88 6.32 -7.42 -5.17
C CYS A 88 6.31 -7.11 -6.67
N ASN A 89 7.48 -7.07 -7.32
CA ASN A 89 7.57 -6.88 -8.77
C ASN A 89 6.92 -8.03 -9.55
N ALA A 90 7.15 -9.28 -9.13
CA ALA A 90 6.55 -10.44 -9.79
C ALA A 90 5.01 -10.46 -9.60
N VAL A 91 4.54 -10.17 -8.40
CA VAL A 91 3.11 -10.09 -8.07
C VAL A 91 2.45 -8.97 -8.87
N GLY A 92 2.99 -7.75 -8.82
CA GLY A 92 2.44 -6.60 -9.52
C GLY A 92 2.37 -6.80 -11.03
N ALA A 93 3.47 -7.29 -11.64
CA ALA A 93 3.52 -7.59 -13.07
C ALA A 93 2.49 -8.65 -13.48
N THR A 94 2.31 -9.70 -12.66
CA THR A 94 1.29 -10.73 -12.92
C THR A 94 -0.12 -10.18 -12.76
N MET A 95 -0.35 -9.35 -11.74
CA MET A 95 -1.63 -8.66 -11.54
C MET A 95 -2.00 -7.83 -12.76
N LEU A 96 -1.15 -6.86 -13.14
CA LEU A 96 -1.43 -6.00 -14.29
C LEU A 96 -1.66 -6.82 -15.56
N SER A 97 -0.79 -7.79 -15.86
CA SER A 97 -0.92 -8.60 -17.07
C SER A 97 -2.19 -9.46 -17.05
N THR A 98 -2.65 -9.93 -15.89
CA THR A 98 -3.89 -10.73 -15.78
C THR A 98 -5.13 -9.84 -15.95
N LEU A 99 -5.14 -8.65 -15.33
CA LEU A 99 -6.23 -7.70 -15.44
C LEU A 99 -6.35 -7.17 -16.88
N LEU A 100 -5.25 -6.78 -17.51
CA LEU A 100 -5.22 -6.29 -18.88
C LEU A 100 -5.60 -7.35 -19.92
N ARG A 101 -5.29 -8.64 -19.66
CA ARG A 101 -5.78 -9.74 -20.53
C ARG A 101 -7.27 -10.00 -20.34
N LYS A 102 -7.82 -9.77 -19.15
CA LYS A 102 -9.25 -9.92 -18.88
C LYS A 102 -10.07 -8.83 -19.56
N ASP A 103 -9.58 -7.61 -19.50
CA ASP A 103 -10.17 -6.44 -20.13
C ASP A 103 -9.06 -5.48 -20.58
N GLY A 104 -8.75 -5.51 -21.87
CA GLY A 104 -7.70 -4.69 -22.46
C GLY A 104 -8.05 -3.21 -22.64
N ASN A 105 -9.26 -2.80 -22.25
CA ASN A 105 -9.74 -1.42 -22.38
C ASN A 105 -9.91 -0.72 -21.03
N SER A 106 -9.91 -1.47 -19.95
CA SER A 106 -10.08 -0.92 -18.60
C SER A 106 -8.75 -0.71 -17.89
N ASN A 107 -8.69 0.32 -17.05
CA ASN A 107 -7.55 0.56 -16.17
C ASN A 107 -7.34 -0.63 -15.22
N ALA A 108 -6.08 -0.95 -14.95
CA ALA A 108 -5.72 -2.02 -14.02
C ALA A 108 -4.97 -1.42 -12.82
N LEU A 109 -5.53 -1.61 -11.61
CA LEU A 109 -4.97 -1.11 -10.36
C LEU A 109 -4.68 -2.27 -9.43
N SER A 110 -3.55 -2.26 -8.74
CA SER A 110 -3.19 -3.29 -7.76
C SER A 110 -2.39 -2.73 -6.59
N CYS A 111 -2.41 -3.47 -5.48
CA CYS A 111 -1.53 -3.25 -4.33
C CYS A 111 -0.62 -4.48 -4.15
N PRO A 112 0.54 -4.55 -4.82
CA PRO A 112 1.41 -5.73 -4.78
C PRO A 112 1.84 -6.12 -3.37
N VAL A 113 2.23 -5.16 -2.54
CA VAL A 113 2.65 -5.43 -1.16
C VAL A 113 1.51 -5.99 -0.30
N GLY A 114 0.28 -5.52 -0.49
CA GLY A 114 -0.89 -6.06 0.21
C GLY A 114 -1.17 -7.51 -0.14
N ILE A 115 -1.06 -7.88 -1.42
CA ILE A 115 -1.23 -9.26 -1.89
C ILE A 115 -0.13 -10.17 -1.33
N THR A 116 1.12 -9.70 -1.31
CA THR A 116 2.21 -10.51 -0.74
C THR A 116 2.03 -10.74 0.76
N PHE A 117 1.50 -9.78 1.51
CA PHE A 117 1.16 -9.98 2.94
C PHE A 117 0.07 -11.04 3.12
N ILE A 118 -1.04 -10.95 2.36
CA ILE A 118 -2.09 -11.97 2.41
C ILE A 118 -1.54 -13.34 2.03
N LEU A 119 -0.75 -13.43 0.96
CA LEU A 119 -0.18 -14.69 0.51
C LEU A 119 0.77 -15.30 1.55
N ALA A 120 1.56 -14.48 2.24
CA ALA A 120 2.43 -14.93 3.31
C ALA A 120 1.65 -15.45 4.53
N LEU A 121 0.54 -14.78 4.89
CA LEU A 121 -0.39 -15.25 5.92
C LEU A 121 -1.04 -16.59 5.55
N LEU A 122 -1.52 -16.73 4.31
CA LEU A 122 -2.09 -17.99 3.83
C LEU A 122 -1.05 -19.12 3.81
N TYR A 123 0.17 -18.81 3.37
CA TYR A 123 1.26 -19.78 3.38
C TYR A 123 1.52 -20.33 4.78
N ALA A 124 1.49 -19.47 5.79
CA ALA A 124 1.67 -19.89 7.19
C ALA A 124 0.54 -20.82 7.68
N GLY A 125 -0.63 -20.74 7.05
CA GLY A 125 -1.80 -21.58 7.34
C GLY A 125 -1.90 -22.86 6.53
N ALA A 126 -1.12 -22.99 5.44
CA ALA A 126 -1.19 -24.14 4.55
C ALA A 126 -0.37 -25.34 5.08
N GLU A 127 -0.92 -26.54 5.00
CA GLU A 127 -0.21 -27.78 5.33
C GLU A 127 0.86 -28.11 4.29
N THR A 128 0.53 -27.89 3.02
CA THR A 128 1.45 -28.09 1.90
C THR A 128 1.36 -26.89 0.95
N VAL A 129 2.49 -26.50 0.39
CA VAL A 129 2.54 -25.36 -0.55
C VAL A 129 3.24 -25.77 -1.83
N GLY A 130 2.70 -25.30 -2.96
CA GLY A 130 3.32 -25.46 -4.26
C GLY A 130 4.56 -24.54 -4.43
N GLU A 131 5.40 -24.86 -5.42
CA GLU A 131 6.58 -24.04 -5.75
C GLU A 131 6.22 -22.59 -6.11
N GLY A 132 5.05 -22.36 -6.71
CA GLY A 132 4.57 -21.03 -7.08
C GLY A 132 4.44 -20.08 -5.90
N VAL A 133 4.03 -20.56 -4.72
CA VAL A 133 3.94 -19.74 -3.50
C VAL A 133 5.30 -19.22 -3.07
N ASN A 134 6.32 -20.09 -3.10
CA ASN A 134 7.68 -19.71 -2.75
C ASN A 134 8.22 -18.64 -3.72
N ALA A 135 7.99 -18.83 -5.02
CA ALA A 135 8.39 -17.87 -6.04
C ALA A 135 7.66 -16.52 -5.87
N ALA A 136 6.35 -16.55 -5.60
CA ALA A 136 5.53 -15.37 -5.37
C ALA A 136 5.95 -14.57 -4.14
N LEU A 137 6.51 -15.24 -3.13
CA LEU A 137 7.06 -14.60 -1.91
C LEU A 137 8.56 -14.34 -1.98
N GLY A 138 9.21 -14.62 -3.12
CA GLY A 138 10.64 -14.41 -3.32
C GLY A 138 11.53 -15.29 -2.43
N VAL A 139 10.98 -16.36 -1.87
CA VAL A 139 11.71 -17.27 -0.97
C VAL A 139 12.08 -18.57 -1.69
N LYS A 140 13.15 -19.21 -1.23
CA LYS A 140 13.53 -20.52 -1.74
C LYS A 140 12.62 -21.62 -1.14
N ALA A 141 12.40 -22.70 -1.88
CA ALA A 141 11.57 -23.82 -1.44
C ALA A 141 12.06 -24.50 -0.14
N ASP A 142 13.36 -24.40 0.14
CA ASP A 142 14.00 -24.94 1.36
C ASP A 142 14.14 -23.88 2.49
N ALA A 143 13.62 -22.67 2.27
CA ALA A 143 13.68 -21.62 3.28
C ALA A 143 12.84 -21.99 4.50
N GLN A 144 13.41 -21.76 5.70
CA GLN A 144 12.68 -21.95 6.93
C GLN A 144 11.50 -20.93 7.02
N ALA A 145 10.37 -21.36 7.56
CA ALA A 145 9.19 -20.52 7.75
C ALA A 145 9.53 -19.18 8.43
N GLN A 146 10.35 -19.21 9.47
CA GLN A 146 10.82 -18.01 10.17
C GLN A 146 11.56 -17.02 9.27
N SER A 147 12.31 -17.47 8.27
CA SER A 147 13.03 -16.58 7.33
C SER A 147 12.03 -15.82 6.44
N ARG A 148 11.00 -16.51 5.94
CA ARG A 148 9.91 -15.92 5.16
C ARG A 148 9.13 -14.91 6.01
N ASP A 149 8.64 -15.34 7.17
CA ASP A 149 7.78 -14.55 8.04
C ASP A 149 8.52 -13.31 8.55
N SER A 150 9.79 -13.44 8.93
CA SER A 150 10.63 -12.31 9.35
C SER A 150 10.90 -11.32 8.20
N THR A 151 10.99 -11.77 6.95
CA THR A 151 11.14 -10.88 5.79
C THR A 151 9.93 -9.96 5.65
N TRP A 152 8.73 -10.53 5.64
CA TRP A 152 7.49 -9.77 5.48
C TRP A 152 7.15 -8.94 6.71
N SER A 153 7.49 -9.42 7.91
CA SER A 153 7.41 -8.62 9.13
C SER A 153 8.30 -7.38 9.07
N ALA A 154 9.54 -7.51 8.58
CA ALA A 154 10.45 -6.38 8.44
C ALA A 154 9.93 -5.33 7.44
N VAL A 155 9.36 -5.77 6.32
CA VAL A 155 8.72 -4.86 5.34
C VAL A 155 7.54 -4.13 5.98
N ARG A 156 6.62 -4.87 6.62
CA ARG A 156 5.47 -4.29 7.31
C ARG A 156 5.90 -3.23 8.33
N GLN A 157 6.84 -3.57 9.23
CA GLN A 157 7.33 -2.65 10.24
C GLN A 157 8.03 -1.43 9.65
N THR A 158 8.68 -1.58 8.49
CA THR A 158 9.27 -0.45 7.77
C THR A 158 8.18 0.48 7.24
N LEU A 159 7.08 -0.04 6.71
CA LEU A 159 5.97 0.75 6.19
C LEU A 159 5.14 1.39 7.33
N GLN A 160 5.07 0.78 8.51
CA GLN A 160 4.33 1.31 9.67
C GLN A 160 4.75 2.72 10.12
N ARG A 161 5.91 3.21 9.70
CA ARG A 161 6.31 4.60 10.02
C ARG A 161 5.39 5.65 9.43
N PHE A 162 4.59 5.28 8.45
CA PHE A 162 3.60 6.13 7.80
C PHE A 162 2.17 5.88 8.27
N ASP A 163 1.98 4.91 9.15
CA ASP A 163 0.65 4.50 9.60
C ASP A 163 0.13 5.37 10.74
N VAL A 164 -1.20 5.37 10.91
CA VAL A 164 -1.85 6.01 12.05
C VAL A 164 -1.54 5.25 13.35
N ALA A 165 -1.54 5.99 14.45
CA ALA A 165 -1.35 5.37 15.76
C ALA A 165 -2.57 4.57 16.24
N ASP A 166 -3.76 4.92 15.75
CA ASP A 166 -5.03 4.28 16.06
C ASP A 166 -5.90 4.33 14.80
N VAL A 167 -6.39 3.19 14.34
CA VAL A 167 -7.24 3.04 13.16
C VAL A 167 -8.51 3.90 13.23
N GLN A 168 -9.00 4.23 14.43
CA GLN A 168 -10.14 5.11 14.60
C GLN A 168 -9.91 6.54 14.05
N GLN A 169 -8.65 6.96 13.89
CA GLN A 169 -8.30 8.23 13.25
C GLN A 169 -8.67 8.26 11.77
N LEU A 170 -8.79 7.09 11.14
CA LEU A 170 -9.19 6.98 9.74
C LEU A 170 -10.68 7.27 9.51
N ARG A 171 -11.51 7.28 10.56
CA ARG A 171 -12.93 7.64 10.46
C ARG A 171 -13.13 9.09 10.00
N ASP A 172 -12.24 9.95 10.43
CA ASP A 172 -12.27 11.38 10.11
C ASP A 172 -11.41 11.71 8.89
N PHE A 173 -10.97 10.68 8.14
CA PHE A 173 -10.18 10.90 6.94
C PHE A 173 -11.02 11.63 5.88
N ASP A 174 -10.52 12.78 5.46
CA ASP A 174 -11.11 13.58 4.40
C ASP A 174 -10.23 13.47 3.13
N PRO A 175 -10.70 12.81 2.07
CA PRO A 175 -9.95 12.77 0.82
C PRO A 175 -9.73 14.15 0.20
N GLY A 176 -10.50 15.17 0.65
CA GLY A 176 -10.32 16.56 0.27
C GLY A 176 -9.27 17.32 1.10
N ALA A 177 -8.56 16.66 2.01
CA ALA A 177 -7.55 17.30 2.86
C ALA A 177 -6.35 16.36 3.07
N ILE A 178 -5.41 16.34 2.11
CA ILE A 178 -4.22 15.49 2.20
C ILE A 178 -3.40 15.87 3.45
N PRO A 179 -3.04 14.92 4.33
CA PRO A 179 -2.27 15.22 5.53
C PRO A 179 -0.87 15.75 5.19
N GLU A 180 -0.29 16.56 6.11
CA GLU A 180 1.06 17.11 5.92
C GLU A 180 2.14 16.02 5.87
N ALA A 181 2.01 15.01 6.72
CA ALA A 181 2.86 13.83 6.69
C ALA A 181 2.20 12.74 5.88
N PRO A 182 2.95 11.97 5.06
CA PRO A 182 2.40 10.86 4.32
C PRO A 182 1.67 9.87 5.24
N LEU A 183 0.53 9.42 4.80
CA LEU A 183 -0.27 8.36 5.40
C LEU A 183 -0.22 7.13 4.52
N LEU A 184 0.20 6.01 5.08
CA LEU A 184 0.09 4.70 4.46
C LEU A 184 -0.41 3.71 5.51
N HIS A 185 -1.67 3.32 5.37
CA HIS A 185 -2.28 2.29 6.18
C HIS A 185 -2.50 1.04 5.35
N VAL A 186 -1.92 -0.08 5.77
CA VAL A 186 -2.09 -1.40 5.13
C VAL A 186 -2.60 -2.37 6.18
N ALA A 187 -3.81 -2.83 6.02
CA ALA A 187 -4.45 -3.77 6.93
C ALA A 187 -4.81 -5.08 6.23
N ASN A 188 -4.66 -6.17 6.95
CA ASN A 188 -5.05 -7.50 6.52
C ASN A 188 -5.97 -8.13 7.55
N ASN A 189 -7.00 -8.78 7.09
CA ASN A 189 -7.99 -9.46 7.91
C ASN A 189 -8.23 -10.86 7.37
N ILE A 190 -8.26 -11.82 8.28
CA ILE A 190 -8.78 -13.17 8.04
C ILE A 190 -10.06 -13.32 8.85
N MET A 191 -11.17 -13.56 8.15
CA MET A 191 -12.48 -13.72 8.78
C MET A 191 -12.99 -15.14 8.62
N ILE A 192 -13.23 -15.81 9.73
CA ILE A 192 -13.91 -17.11 9.78
C ILE A 192 -15.41 -16.85 9.80
N VAL A 193 -16.12 -17.36 8.79
CA VAL A 193 -17.55 -17.10 8.58
C VAL A 193 -18.38 -18.28 9.09
N ASP A 194 -18.23 -18.59 10.36
CA ASP A 194 -19.09 -19.55 11.09
C ASP A 194 -18.86 -19.42 12.60
N ASP A 195 -19.60 -20.23 13.40
CA ASP A 195 -19.52 -20.27 14.86
C ASP A 195 -18.91 -21.58 15.42
N LYS A 196 -18.35 -22.44 14.55
CA LYS A 196 -17.92 -23.79 14.91
C LYS A 196 -16.43 -24.05 14.65
N THR A 197 -15.86 -23.44 13.61
CA THR A 197 -14.44 -23.64 13.25
C THR A 197 -13.54 -23.21 14.40
N VAL A 198 -12.66 -24.14 14.83
CA VAL A 198 -11.68 -23.88 15.89
C VAL A 198 -10.35 -23.54 15.23
N VAL A 199 -9.96 -22.27 15.28
CA VAL A 199 -8.67 -21.82 14.78
C VAL A 199 -7.57 -22.27 15.75
N ARG A 200 -6.45 -22.77 15.19
CA ARG A 200 -5.31 -23.25 15.99
C ARG A 200 -4.59 -22.08 16.62
N GLN A 201 -4.28 -22.20 17.93
CA GLN A 201 -3.58 -21.13 18.67
C GLN A 201 -2.21 -20.80 18.07
N GLU A 202 -1.48 -21.81 17.58
CA GLU A 202 -0.19 -21.61 16.91
C GLU A 202 -0.30 -20.68 15.70
N TYR A 203 -1.41 -20.77 14.94
CA TYR A 203 -1.64 -19.89 13.80
C TYR A 203 -1.99 -18.47 14.24
N LEU A 204 -2.84 -18.30 15.25
CA LEU A 204 -3.15 -17.00 15.84
C LEU A 204 -1.88 -16.29 16.32
N ASP A 205 -1.01 -17.02 17.00
CA ASP A 205 0.26 -16.51 17.49
C ASP A 205 1.23 -16.15 16.36
N ASN A 206 1.28 -16.95 15.30
CA ASN A 206 2.12 -16.67 14.14
C ASN A 206 1.63 -15.42 13.38
N ALA A 207 0.33 -15.32 13.14
CA ALA A 207 -0.30 -14.16 12.49
C ALA A 207 -0.05 -12.87 13.27
N LYS A 208 -0.15 -12.90 14.60
CA LYS A 208 0.15 -11.76 15.46
C LYS A 208 1.63 -11.44 15.48
N ARG A 209 2.48 -12.43 15.72
CA ARG A 209 3.93 -12.26 15.86
C ARG A 209 4.59 -11.57 14.67
N TRP A 210 4.28 -12.04 13.47
CA TRP A 210 4.96 -11.62 12.25
C TRP A 210 4.20 -10.58 11.43
N TYR A 211 2.88 -10.69 11.41
CA TYR A 211 2.05 -9.89 10.50
C TYR A 211 1.21 -8.83 11.22
N ASP A 212 1.15 -8.88 12.55
CA ASP A 212 0.26 -8.04 13.36
C ASP A 212 -1.20 -8.09 12.87
N SER A 213 -1.57 -9.24 12.32
CA SER A 213 -2.87 -9.45 11.72
C SER A 213 -3.85 -9.94 12.77
N GLU A 214 -5.07 -9.44 12.67
CA GLU A 214 -6.20 -9.86 13.47
C GLU A 214 -6.97 -10.96 12.74
N ILE A 215 -7.40 -11.96 13.47
CA ILE A 215 -8.25 -13.03 12.97
C ILE A 215 -9.57 -12.94 13.68
N GLY A 216 -10.63 -12.72 12.91
CA GLY A 216 -11.98 -12.57 13.42
C GLY A 216 -12.85 -13.78 13.11
N ARG A 217 -13.89 -13.94 13.92
CA ARG A 217 -15.00 -14.86 13.65
C ARG A 217 -16.28 -14.07 13.57
N ILE A 218 -17.13 -14.43 12.63
CA ILE A 218 -18.43 -13.81 12.42
C ILE A 218 -19.45 -14.84 11.97
N ARG A 219 -20.70 -14.71 12.40
CA ARG A 219 -21.76 -15.56 11.89
C ARG A 219 -22.17 -15.14 10.49
N ASN A 220 -22.44 -16.11 9.63
CA ASN A 220 -22.76 -15.89 8.21
C ASN A 220 -23.77 -14.76 7.96
N PRO A 221 -24.92 -14.64 8.66
CA PRO A 221 -25.89 -13.58 8.39
C PRO A 221 -25.37 -12.15 8.66
N ASP A 222 -24.35 -12.03 9.52
CA ASP A 222 -23.79 -10.72 9.91
C ASP A 222 -22.52 -10.38 9.11
N ALA A 223 -21.95 -11.37 8.38
CA ALA A 223 -20.62 -11.29 7.80
C ALA A 223 -20.50 -10.16 6.76
N LYS A 224 -21.42 -10.05 5.81
CA LYS A 224 -21.33 -9.00 4.76
C LYS A 224 -21.24 -7.60 5.36
N ALA A 225 -22.13 -7.27 6.31
CA ALA A 225 -22.12 -5.95 6.94
C ALA A 225 -20.83 -5.67 7.73
N ALA A 226 -20.27 -6.70 8.39
CA ALA A 226 -19.02 -6.57 9.12
C ALA A 226 -17.81 -6.40 8.19
N LEU A 227 -17.74 -7.13 7.08
CA LEU A 227 -16.68 -7.01 6.08
C LEU A 227 -16.72 -5.64 5.38
N ASP A 228 -17.92 -5.13 5.09
CA ASP A 228 -18.11 -3.78 4.53
C ASP A 228 -17.66 -2.70 5.52
N ALA A 229 -18.08 -2.82 6.78
CA ALA A 229 -17.70 -1.88 7.82
C ALA A 229 -16.17 -1.89 8.07
N TRP A 230 -15.55 -3.06 8.02
CA TRP A 230 -14.10 -3.20 8.13
C TRP A 230 -13.39 -2.53 6.95
N ALA A 231 -13.81 -2.81 5.71
CA ALA A 231 -13.23 -2.18 4.52
C ALA A 231 -13.37 -0.65 4.58
N ALA A 232 -14.55 -0.15 4.97
CA ALA A 232 -14.79 1.29 5.10
C ALA A 232 -13.89 1.93 6.17
N LEU A 233 -13.71 1.30 7.32
CA LEU A 233 -12.84 1.81 8.39
C LEU A 233 -11.39 1.89 7.91
N HIS A 234 -10.85 0.79 7.37
CA HIS A 234 -9.44 0.69 7.00
C HIS A 234 -9.07 1.40 5.68
N THR A 235 -10.04 1.95 4.96
CA THR A 235 -9.81 2.79 3.77
C THR A 235 -10.27 4.24 3.96
N GLY A 236 -10.53 4.66 5.20
CA GLY A 236 -11.01 6.03 5.47
C GLY A 236 -12.33 6.34 4.75
N GLY A 237 -13.18 5.33 4.50
CA GLY A 237 -14.45 5.49 3.80
C GLY A 237 -14.36 5.57 2.27
N LEU A 238 -13.17 5.44 1.69
CA LEU A 238 -12.99 5.43 0.23
C LEU A 238 -13.60 4.19 -0.43
N ILE A 239 -13.56 3.05 0.26
CA ILE A 239 -14.22 1.81 -0.13
C ILE A 239 -15.30 1.50 0.91
N LYS A 240 -16.56 1.67 0.52
CA LYS A 240 -17.70 1.54 1.45
C LYS A 240 -18.25 0.11 1.56
N GLU A 241 -18.03 -0.69 0.53
CA GLU A 241 -18.53 -2.05 0.41
C GLU A 241 -17.39 -2.96 -0.02
N SER A 242 -17.17 -4.04 0.72
CA SER A 242 -16.21 -5.06 0.35
C SER A 242 -16.73 -5.83 -0.88
N GLY A 243 -15.81 -6.25 -1.72
CA GLY A 243 -16.15 -7.05 -2.90
C GLY A 243 -16.44 -8.52 -2.61
N ILE A 244 -16.68 -8.87 -1.37
CA ILE A 244 -16.91 -10.25 -0.94
C ILE A 244 -18.40 -10.57 -0.95
N ASP A 245 -18.77 -11.66 -1.61
CA ASP A 245 -20.12 -12.22 -1.63
C ASP A 245 -20.24 -13.34 -0.61
N ILE A 246 -21.09 -13.17 0.40
CA ILE A 246 -21.31 -14.17 1.43
C ILE A 246 -22.38 -15.16 0.99
N THR A 247 -21.99 -16.42 0.87
CA THR A 247 -22.88 -17.56 0.56
C THR A 247 -22.94 -18.52 1.75
N SER A 248 -23.82 -19.54 1.67
CA SER A 248 -23.86 -20.61 2.69
C SER A 248 -22.56 -21.41 2.81
N ASP A 249 -21.75 -21.40 1.76
CA ASP A 249 -20.52 -22.17 1.66
C ASP A 249 -19.27 -21.35 2.01
N THR A 250 -19.41 -20.04 2.22
CA THR A 250 -18.31 -19.19 2.65
C THR A 250 -17.84 -19.59 4.04
N ARG A 251 -16.56 -19.91 4.20
CA ARG A 251 -15.93 -20.35 5.46
C ARG A 251 -14.80 -19.44 5.90
N LEU A 252 -13.92 -19.07 4.99
CA LEU A 252 -12.79 -18.19 5.25
C LEU A 252 -12.71 -17.12 4.17
N VAL A 253 -12.64 -15.88 4.61
CA VAL A 253 -12.52 -14.69 3.76
C VAL A 253 -11.24 -13.97 4.11
N LEU A 254 -10.53 -13.50 3.09
CA LEU A 254 -9.38 -12.64 3.24
C LEU A 254 -9.70 -11.27 2.67
N GLN A 255 -9.36 -10.25 3.44
CA GLN A 255 -9.45 -8.86 3.02
C GLN A 255 -8.09 -8.18 3.16
N ASN A 256 -7.74 -7.41 2.17
CA ASN A 256 -6.66 -6.43 2.24
C ASN A 256 -7.24 -5.05 1.98
N ALA A 257 -6.97 -4.12 2.88
CA ALA A 257 -7.30 -2.72 2.73
C ALA A 257 -6.02 -1.90 2.67
N LEU A 258 -6.00 -0.91 1.80
CA LEU A 258 -4.94 0.05 1.68
C LEU A 258 -5.54 1.45 1.61
N LEU A 259 -5.01 2.36 2.43
CA LEU A 259 -5.19 3.80 2.31
C LEU A 259 -3.83 4.44 2.16
N PHE A 260 -3.66 5.19 1.09
CA PHE A 260 -2.47 5.99 0.84
C PHE A 260 -2.87 7.44 0.61
N ALA A 261 -2.19 8.37 1.28
CA ALA A 261 -2.34 9.80 1.06
C ALA A 261 -0.99 10.51 1.26
N ALA A 262 -0.53 11.24 0.26
CA ALA A 262 0.73 11.98 0.35
C ALA A 262 0.74 13.19 -0.58
N ARG A 263 1.28 14.31 -0.11
CA ARG A 263 1.47 15.52 -0.90
C ARG A 263 2.72 15.41 -1.76
N TRP A 264 2.68 16.00 -2.94
CA TRP A 264 3.89 16.16 -3.74
C TRP A 264 4.94 16.97 -2.99
N ALA A 265 6.21 16.67 -3.20
CA ALA A 265 7.31 17.51 -2.71
C ALA A 265 7.26 18.90 -3.36
N THR A 266 6.82 18.96 -4.61
CA THR A 266 6.51 20.18 -5.36
C THR A 266 5.09 20.00 -5.93
N PRO A 267 4.07 20.64 -5.33
CA PRO A 267 2.71 20.60 -5.84
C PRO A 267 2.59 21.28 -7.21
N PHE A 268 1.68 20.77 -8.03
CA PHE A 268 1.31 21.45 -9.27
C PHE A 268 0.42 22.66 -8.98
N LYS A 269 0.39 23.61 -9.89
CA LYS A 269 -0.48 24.78 -9.79
C LYS A 269 -1.79 24.50 -10.53
N ALA A 270 -2.91 24.57 -9.83
CA ALA A 270 -4.21 24.26 -10.40
C ALA A 270 -4.58 25.17 -11.59
N GLU A 271 -4.13 26.44 -11.58
CA GLU A 271 -4.32 27.39 -12.65
C GLU A 271 -3.51 27.08 -13.93
N GLU A 272 -2.45 26.25 -13.81
CA GLU A 272 -1.62 25.80 -14.93
C GLU A 272 -2.10 24.45 -15.50
N THR A 273 -3.12 23.81 -14.89
CA THR A 273 -3.69 22.55 -15.38
C THR A 273 -4.40 22.77 -16.73
N GLU A 274 -3.93 22.09 -17.76
CA GLU A 274 -4.54 22.08 -19.11
C GLU A 274 -5.81 21.23 -19.08
N LYS A 275 -6.96 21.88 -19.27
CA LYS A 275 -8.27 21.21 -19.22
C LYS A 275 -8.61 20.52 -20.50
N GLU A 276 -9.26 19.34 -20.41
CA GLU A 276 -9.76 18.57 -21.54
C GLU A 276 -8.70 18.32 -22.64
N ALA A 277 -7.43 18.18 -22.24
CA ALA A 277 -6.35 17.88 -23.17
C ALA A 277 -6.55 16.51 -23.81
N GLN A 278 -6.07 16.35 -25.04
CA GLN A 278 -6.21 15.09 -25.78
C GLN A 278 -5.37 13.98 -25.13
N PHE A 279 -5.99 12.83 -24.91
CA PHE A 279 -5.33 11.59 -24.52
C PHE A 279 -5.64 10.51 -25.58
N THR A 280 -4.59 9.90 -26.12
CA THR A 280 -4.71 8.89 -27.19
C THR A 280 -4.75 7.50 -26.57
N LEU A 281 -5.85 6.75 -26.77
CA LEU A 281 -5.98 5.38 -26.26
C LEU A 281 -5.12 4.39 -27.06
N ALA A 282 -4.91 3.19 -26.52
CA ALA A 282 -4.09 2.16 -27.16
C ALA A 282 -4.57 1.73 -28.56
N ASP A 283 -5.87 1.82 -28.83
CA ASP A 283 -6.48 1.54 -30.14
C ASP A 283 -6.40 2.71 -31.13
N GLY A 284 -5.77 3.82 -30.73
CA GLY A 284 -5.63 5.05 -31.54
C GLY A 284 -6.84 5.98 -31.48
N SER A 285 -7.90 5.62 -30.77
CA SER A 285 -9.01 6.54 -30.47
C SER A 285 -8.62 7.60 -29.46
N SER A 286 -9.43 8.66 -29.32
CA SER A 286 -9.12 9.77 -28.41
C SER A 286 -10.07 9.82 -27.25
N SER A 287 -9.53 10.13 -26.09
CA SER A 287 -10.23 10.56 -24.87
C SER A 287 -9.72 11.93 -24.46
N THR A 288 -10.22 12.49 -23.36
CA THR A 288 -9.71 13.73 -22.80
C THR A 288 -9.30 13.53 -21.34
N ALA A 289 -8.32 14.32 -20.90
CA ALA A 289 -7.87 14.35 -19.51
C ALA A 289 -7.46 15.77 -19.12
N ASP A 290 -7.62 16.10 -17.86
CA ASP A 290 -6.99 17.29 -17.30
C ASP A 290 -5.51 16.99 -17.03
N LEU A 291 -4.60 17.71 -17.69
CA LEU A 291 -3.17 17.53 -17.55
C LEU A 291 -2.59 18.59 -16.60
N MET A 292 -2.14 18.15 -15.42
CA MET A 292 -1.35 18.99 -14.51
C MET A 292 -0.01 19.27 -15.17
N THR A 293 0.44 20.54 -15.12
CA THR A 293 1.69 20.96 -15.74
C THR A 293 2.67 21.51 -14.72
N ASP A 294 3.95 21.17 -14.88
CA ASP A 294 5.05 21.69 -14.09
C ASP A 294 6.34 21.69 -14.91
N THR A 295 7.28 22.58 -14.56
CA THR A 295 8.63 22.58 -15.14
C THR A 295 9.64 22.62 -14.02
N ASN A 296 10.24 21.48 -13.72
CA ASN A 296 11.13 21.32 -12.59
C ASN A 296 12.23 20.27 -12.87
N ALA A 297 13.17 20.13 -11.93
CA ALA A 297 14.19 19.10 -11.99
C ALA A 297 13.65 17.79 -11.43
N TYR A 298 13.69 16.73 -12.24
CA TYR A 298 13.23 15.38 -11.87
C TYR A 298 14.25 14.31 -12.27
N PRO A 299 14.37 13.21 -11.51
CA PRO A 299 14.99 11.99 -12.00
C PRO A 299 14.24 11.50 -13.23
N LEU A 300 14.95 11.42 -14.36
CA LEU A 300 14.42 10.96 -15.65
C LEU A 300 15.38 9.93 -16.23
N VAL A 301 14.86 8.78 -16.61
CA VAL A 301 15.61 7.68 -17.22
C VAL A 301 14.90 7.17 -18.47
N THR A 302 15.67 6.49 -19.33
CA THR A 302 15.15 5.87 -20.55
C THR A 302 15.59 4.41 -20.61
N GLY A 303 14.74 3.56 -21.17
CA GLY A 303 15.03 2.16 -21.45
C GLY A 303 14.62 1.79 -22.88
N THR A 304 14.53 0.50 -23.15
CA THR A 304 14.14 0.02 -24.48
C THR A 304 12.62 0.12 -24.66
N GLY A 305 12.18 1.13 -25.43
CA GLY A 305 10.77 1.36 -25.74
C GLY A 305 10.00 2.07 -24.62
N TRP A 306 10.68 2.69 -23.65
CA TRP A 306 10.05 3.44 -22.58
C TRP A 306 10.96 4.53 -22.01
N ARG A 307 10.35 5.50 -21.38
CA ARG A 307 10.99 6.49 -20.50
C ARG A 307 10.25 6.56 -19.18
N ALA A 308 10.94 6.91 -18.10
CA ALA A 308 10.33 6.97 -16.78
C ALA A 308 10.83 8.19 -15.99
N LEU A 309 9.91 8.77 -15.21
CA LEU A 309 10.13 9.94 -14.39
C LEU A 309 9.67 9.65 -12.97
N ARG A 310 10.39 10.17 -11.95
CA ARG A 310 10.05 10.03 -10.54
C ARG A 310 9.60 11.35 -9.94
N LEU A 311 8.40 11.33 -9.33
CA LEU A 311 7.87 12.44 -8.53
C LEU A 311 7.98 12.08 -7.05
N PRO A 312 8.78 12.83 -6.26
CA PRO A 312 8.88 12.58 -4.83
C PRO A 312 7.65 13.13 -4.09
N TYR A 313 7.27 12.47 -2.98
CA TYR A 313 6.32 13.01 -2.02
C TYR A 313 7.04 13.73 -0.90
N THR A 314 6.39 14.74 -0.30
CA THR A 314 6.93 15.42 0.88
C THR A 314 6.83 14.53 2.12
N GLY A 315 7.74 14.72 3.07
CA GLY A 315 7.74 14.08 4.37
C GLY A 315 7.25 14.97 5.51
N GLY A 316 6.53 16.03 5.21
CA GLY A 316 6.21 17.09 6.17
C GLY A 316 7.45 17.96 6.44
N ALA A 317 8.17 17.75 7.54
CA ALA A 317 9.37 18.51 7.89
C ALA A 317 10.64 18.12 7.07
N GLY A 318 10.53 17.25 6.06
CA GLY A 318 11.65 16.81 5.22
C GLY A 318 11.19 16.02 4.00
N SER A 319 12.13 15.41 3.25
CA SER A 319 11.79 14.49 2.16
C SER A 319 11.19 13.19 2.73
N SER A 320 10.11 12.70 2.13
CA SER A 320 9.66 11.33 2.39
C SER A 320 10.50 10.33 1.61
N ASN A 321 10.52 9.09 2.08
CA ASN A 321 11.06 7.98 1.28
C ASN A 321 9.99 7.39 0.34
N LEU A 322 8.96 8.17 -0.02
CA LEU A 322 7.89 7.76 -0.92
C LEU A 322 7.99 8.54 -2.23
N ALA A 323 7.74 7.87 -3.32
CA ALA A 323 7.72 8.49 -4.64
C ALA A 323 6.70 7.81 -5.57
N MET A 324 6.24 8.55 -6.58
CA MET A 324 5.54 8.01 -7.73
C MET A 324 6.51 7.92 -8.91
N ASP A 325 6.64 6.73 -9.49
CA ASP A 325 7.30 6.50 -10.76
C ASP A 325 6.24 6.48 -11.86
N VAL A 326 6.41 7.31 -12.88
CA VAL A 326 5.57 7.34 -14.09
C VAL A 326 6.38 6.72 -15.23
N ILE A 327 5.92 5.61 -15.78
CA ILE A 327 6.59 4.85 -16.82
C ILE A 327 5.75 4.94 -18.10
N LEU A 328 6.28 5.66 -19.08
CA LEU A 328 5.59 5.99 -20.33
C LEU A 328 6.22 5.21 -21.49
N PRO A 329 5.47 4.36 -22.21
CA PRO A 329 5.93 3.78 -23.46
C PRO A 329 6.35 4.86 -24.48
N ASP A 330 7.34 4.58 -25.35
CA ASP A 330 7.79 5.55 -26.37
C ASP A 330 6.78 5.70 -27.53
N SER A 331 5.78 4.82 -27.59
CA SER A 331 4.73 4.82 -28.62
C SER A 331 3.37 4.52 -27.99
N VAL A 332 2.32 4.92 -28.68
CA VAL A 332 0.93 4.67 -28.28
C VAL A 332 0.63 3.17 -28.38
N VAL A 333 0.84 2.47 -27.28
CA VAL A 333 0.60 1.02 -27.15
C VAL A 333 0.00 0.72 -25.77
N SER A 334 -0.62 -0.44 -25.64
CA SER A 334 -1.02 -0.91 -24.31
C SER A 334 0.23 -1.23 -23.47
N PRO A 335 0.25 -0.90 -22.18
CA PRO A 335 1.29 -1.39 -21.28
C PRO A 335 1.46 -2.91 -21.31
N ALA A 336 0.40 -3.66 -21.65
CA ALA A 336 0.46 -5.12 -21.82
C ALA A 336 1.39 -5.59 -22.95
N ASP A 337 1.73 -4.73 -23.90
CA ASP A 337 2.62 -5.03 -25.03
C ASP A 337 4.10 -4.93 -24.66
N LEU A 338 4.42 -4.36 -23.50
CA LEU A 338 5.77 -4.30 -22.97
C LEU A 338 6.09 -5.54 -22.10
N PRO A 339 7.36 -5.94 -22.00
CA PRO A 339 7.77 -7.00 -21.08
C PRO A 339 7.33 -6.69 -19.65
N ALA A 340 6.82 -7.68 -18.93
CA ALA A 340 6.37 -7.52 -17.55
C ALA A 340 7.49 -7.07 -16.58
N SER A 341 8.77 -7.29 -16.93
CA SER A 341 9.94 -6.80 -16.17
C SER A 341 10.13 -5.29 -16.24
N THR A 342 9.55 -4.62 -17.24
CA THR A 342 9.74 -3.19 -17.54
C THR A 342 9.47 -2.30 -16.33
N TRP A 343 8.43 -2.58 -15.57
CA TRP A 343 8.05 -1.76 -14.42
C TRP A 343 9.10 -1.80 -13.31
N GLY A 344 9.59 -3.00 -13.00
CA GLY A 344 10.67 -3.20 -12.03
C GLY A 344 12.00 -2.61 -12.50
N GLU A 345 12.34 -2.77 -13.78
CA GLU A 345 13.57 -2.21 -14.40
C GLU A 345 13.56 -0.68 -14.37
N ALA A 346 12.43 -0.04 -14.71
CA ALA A 346 12.28 1.40 -14.67
C ALA A 346 12.46 1.97 -13.25
N THR A 347 11.79 1.37 -12.25
CA THR A 347 11.94 1.76 -10.85
C THR A 347 13.39 1.58 -10.37
N ALA A 348 14.06 0.48 -10.74
CA ALA A 348 15.46 0.25 -10.39
C ALA A 348 16.39 1.28 -11.05
N ALA A 349 16.16 1.62 -12.33
CA ALA A 349 16.93 2.65 -13.03
C ALA A 349 16.73 4.04 -12.41
N LEU A 350 15.51 4.42 -12.04
CA LEU A 350 15.21 5.66 -11.32
C LEU A 350 15.89 5.70 -9.94
N THR A 351 15.94 4.56 -9.24
CA THR A 351 16.62 4.45 -7.94
C THR A 351 18.13 4.59 -8.06
N ALA A 352 18.71 4.15 -9.17
CA ALA A 352 20.14 4.28 -9.46
C ALA A 352 20.52 5.65 -10.05
N ALA A 353 19.54 6.44 -10.50
CA ALA A 353 19.79 7.77 -11.08
C ALA A 353 20.36 8.72 -10.04
N THR A 354 21.49 9.38 -10.39
CA THR A 354 22.18 10.33 -9.51
C THR A 354 22.03 11.77 -9.96
N ALA A 355 21.42 11.99 -11.12
CA ALA A 355 21.21 13.31 -11.71
C ALA A 355 19.71 13.53 -12.00
N GLU A 356 19.28 14.75 -11.80
CA GLU A 356 17.98 15.24 -12.22
C GLU A 356 18.13 16.02 -13.53
N GLN A 357 17.06 16.04 -14.31
CA GLN A 357 16.99 16.80 -15.57
C GLN A 357 15.87 17.82 -15.45
N GLN A 358 16.02 18.95 -16.11
CA GLN A 358 14.93 19.93 -16.26
C GLN A 358 13.87 19.34 -17.20
N VAL A 359 12.67 19.11 -16.67
CA VAL A 359 11.58 18.47 -17.40
C VAL A 359 10.35 19.38 -17.41
N ALA A 360 9.80 19.59 -18.60
CA ALA A 360 8.46 20.12 -18.77
C ALA A 360 7.48 18.94 -18.72
N LEU A 361 6.86 18.75 -17.56
CA LEU A 361 5.98 17.62 -17.25
C LEU A 361 4.52 17.98 -17.53
N LYS A 362 3.80 17.04 -18.17
CA LYS A 362 2.33 17.03 -18.21
C LYS A 362 1.85 15.66 -17.75
N LEU A 363 1.05 15.62 -16.67
CA LEU A 363 0.57 14.39 -16.04
C LEU A 363 -0.95 14.43 -15.87
N PRO A 364 -1.71 13.41 -16.30
CA PRO A 364 -3.15 13.36 -16.09
C PRO A 364 -3.56 13.36 -14.62
N LYS A 365 -4.62 14.12 -14.30
CA LYS A 365 -5.38 13.90 -13.06
C LYS A 365 -6.10 12.56 -13.14
N LEU A 366 -6.22 11.89 -12.01
CA LEU A 366 -6.90 10.60 -11.90
C LEU A 366 -7.90 10.62 -10.75
N ASP A 367 -9.04 9.98 -10.97
CA ASP A 367 -9.97 9.57 -9.91
C ASP A 367 -10.53 8.19 -10.28
N LEU A 368 -9.78 7.16 -9.93
CA LEU A 368 -10.00 5.80 -10.37
C LEU A 368 -10.33 4.88 -9.19
N ALA A 369 -11.29 4.00 -9.39
CA ALA A 369 -11.56 2.89 -8.50
C ALA A 369 -11.43 1.59 -9.28
N SER A 370 -10.67 0.63 -8.74
CA SER A 370 -10.77 -0.72 -9.27
C SER A 370 -12.17 -1.27 -8.97
N GLY A 371 -12.71 -2.08 -9.88
CA GLY A 371 -13.76 -3.01 -9.52
C GLY A 371 -13.24 -4.01 -8.47
N VAL A 372 -14.13 -4.87 -8.01
CA VAL A 372 -13.74 -6.02 -7.18
C VAL A 372 -12.86 -6.94 -8.00
N MET A 373 -11.62 -7.15 -7.54
CA MET A 373 -10.67 -8.08 -8.16
C MET A 373 -10.67 -9.38 -7.38
N ASP A 374 -11.21 -10.44 -8.00
CA ASP A 374 -10.97 -11.81 -7.51
C ASP A 374 -9.49 -12.16 -7.67
N LEU A 375 -8.83 -12.51 -6.58
CA LEU A 375 -7.40 -12.82 -6.58
C LEU A 375 -7.08 -14.24 -7.02
N PHE A 376 -8.02 -15.18 -7.00
CA PHE A 376 -7.74 -16.57 -7.36
C PHE A 376 -7.21 -16.75 -8.78
N PRO A 377 -7.74 -16.09 -9.84
CA PRO A 377 -7.17 -16.19 -11.17
C PRO A 377 -5.72 -15.69 -11.25
N VAL A 378 -5.38 -14.67 -10.45
CA VAL A 378 -4.02 -14.13 -10.37
C VAL A 378 -3.10 -15.11 -9.66
N LEU A 379 -3.52 -15.64 -8.53
CA LEU A 379 -2.78 -16.64 -7.78
C LEU A 379 -2.53 -17.89 -8.63
N ALA A 380 -3.54 -18.35 -9.38
CA ALA A 380 -3.39 -19.45 -10.32
C ALA A 380 -2.39 -19.13 -11.46
N ALA A 381 -2.41 -17.91 -12.00
CA ALA A 381 -1.45 -17.47 -13.02
C ALA A 381 -0.01 -17.42 -12.50
N MET A 382 0.17 -17.25 -11.19
CA MET A 382 1.47 -17.34 -10.50
C MET A 382 1.86 -18.78 -10.14
N GLY A 383 1.01 -19.75 -10.44
CA GLY A 383 1.22 -21.14 -10.02
C GLY A 383 1.07 -21.33 -8.50
N VAL A 384 0.36 -20.41 -7.85
CA VAL A 384 0.10 -20.52 -6.40
C VAL A 384 -1.00 -21.54 -6.16
N ASP A 385 -0.63 -22.59 -5.42
CA ASP A 385 -1.52 -23.58 -4.87
C ASP A 385 -1.21 -23.69 -3.37
N LEU A 386 -2.18 -23.35 -2.55
CA LEU A 386 -2.04 -23.36 -1.08
C LEU A 386 -2.48 -24.71 -0.47
N GLY A 387 -3.08 -25.59 -1.28
CA GLY A 387 -3.68 -26.83 -0.76
C GLY A 387 -4.70 -26.54 0.35
N SER A 388 -4.78 -27.45 1.34
CA SER A 388 -5.61 -27.22 2.52
C SER A 388 -4.94 -26.23 3.49
N LEU A 389 -5.74 -25.46 4.20
CA LEU A 389 -5.27 -24.51 5.22
C LEU A 389 -5.37 -25.10 6.64
N ASP A 390 -5.02 -26.39 6.79
CA ASP A 390 -5.19 -27.16 8.03
C ASP A 390 -4.37 -26.61 9.20
N HIS A 391 -3.34 -25.80 8.94
CA HIS A 391 -2.65 -25.10 10.02
C HIS A 391 -3.47 -23.91 10.55
N ILE A 392 -4.46 -23.41 9.81
CA ILE A 392 -5.45 -22.44 10.34
C ILE A 392 -6.48 -23.19 11.15
N ALA A 393 -7.19 -24.13 10.52
CA ALA A 393 -8.21 -24.97 11.13
C ALA A 393 -8.41 -26.22 10.29
N GLU A 394 -8.82 -27.33 10.90
CA GLU A 394 -9.04 -28.60 10.23
C GLU A 394 -10.10 -28.50 9.13
N GLY A 395 -9.73 -28.90 7.91
CA GLY A 395 -10.61 -28.94 6.75
C GLY A 395 -11.10 -27.57 6.26
N ILE A 396 -10.33 -26.50 6.48
CA ILE A 396 -10.69 -25.17 5.99
C ILE A 396 -9.93 -24.84 4.71
N ASP A 397 -10.65 -24.23 3.77
CA ASP A 397 -10.10 -23.69 2.53
C ASP A 397 -10.46 -22.21 2.40
N ALA A 398 -9.61 -21.44 1.74
CA ALA A 398 -9.94 -20.06 1.36
C ALA A 398 -11.01 -20.09 0.27
N THR A 399 -12.16 -19.51 0.53
CA THR A 399 -13.28 -19.49 -0.40
C THR A 399 -13.37 -18.23 -1.22
N GLN A 400 -12.88 -17.11 -0.71
CA GLN A 400 -12.82 -15.83 -1.41
C GLN A 400 -11.59 -15.04 -0.98
N ALA A 401 -10.98 -14.39 -1.96
CA ALA A 401 -9.91 -13.42 -1.76
C ALA A 401 -10.11 -12.28 -2.75
N ALA A 402 -10.29 -11.07 -2.27
CA ALA A 402 -10.55 -9.92 -3.12
C ALA A 402 -9.68 -8.73 -2.73
N GLN A 403 -9.33 -7.94 -3.75
CA GLN A 403 -8.69 -6.64 -3.57
C GLN A 403 -9.52 -5.56 -4.27
N GLN A 404 -9.57 -4.40 -3.65
CA GLN A 404 -10.08 -3.17 -4.25
C GLN A 404 -9.07 -2.07 -3.98
N VAL A 405 -8.85 -1.21 -4.97
CA VAL A 405 -7.95 -0.06 -4.89
C VAL A 405 -8.67 1.19 -5.35
N ARG A 406 -8.61 2.25 -4.57
CA ARG A 406 -8.97 3.60 -4.97
C ARG A 406 -7.70 4.40 -5.17
N LEU A 407 -7.61 5.15 -6.27
CA LEU A 407 -6.47 5.98 -6.62
C LEU A 407 -6.95 7.33 -7.12
N ILE A 408 -6.57 8.38 -6.42
CA ILE A 408 -6.82 9.76 -6.79
C ILE A 408 -5.46 10.44 -6.92
N VAL A 409 -5.24 11.16 -8.03
CA VAL A 409 -4.02 11.93 -8.28
C VAL A 409 -4.43 13.32 -8.75
N ASP A 410 -3.99 14.33 -8.04
CA ASP A 410 -4.28 15.72 -8.35
C ASP A 410 -3.09 16.64 -8.13
N GLU A 411 -3.31 17.95 -8.20
CA GLU A 411 -2.27 18.97 -8.12
C GLU A 411 -1.54 19.01 -6.77
N GLU A 412 -2.19 18.65 -5.66
CA GLU A 412 -1.57 18.64 -4.34
C GLU A 412 -0.79 17.36 -4.05
N GLY A 413 -1.22 16.25 -4.63
CA GLY A 413 -0.65 14.96 -4.32
C GLY A 413 -1.42 13.78 -4.84
N THR A 414 -1.34 12.70 -4.08
CA THR A 414 -2.17 11.52 -4.27
C THR A 414 -3.14 11.42 -3.11
N VAL A 415 -4.41 11.24 -3.41
CA VAL A 415 -5.67 11.39 -2.63
C VAL A 415 -6.07 12.86 -2.46
N ALA A 416 -7.13 13.28 -3.04
CA ALA A 416 -7.46 14.64 -3.45
C ALA A 416 -7.99 15.61 -2.37
N ALA A 417 -7.64 16.82 -2.61
CA ALA A 417 -8.24 18.16 -2.60
C ALA A 417 -8.35 18.92 -1.27
N ALA A 418 -7.67 20.02 -1.19
CA ALA A 418 -8.09 21.42 -1.06
C ALA A 418 -6.91 22.38 -0.83
N LEU A 419 -7.04 23.50 -1.44
CA LEU A 419 -6.14 24.64 -1.64
C LEU A 419 -5.43 25.13 -0.37
N THR A 420 -4.08 25.19 -0.39
CA THR A 420 -3.30 26.12 0.43
C THR A 420 -2.07 26.55 -0.37
N GLU A 421 -2.02 27.83 -0.74
CA GLU A 421 -0.90 28.47 -1.44
C GLU A 421 0.34 28.52 -0.54
N ILE A 422 1.42 27.85 -0.96
CA ILE A 422 2.78 28.15 -0.49
C ILE A 422 3.63 28.39 -1.73
N GLY A 423 3.85 29.66 -2.05
CA GLY A 423 4.76 30.06 -3.10
C GLY A 423 6.21 29.77 -2.71
N ILE A 424 6.87 28.90 -3.44
CA ILE A 424 8.33 28.78 -3.45
C ILE A 424 8.80 29.34 -4.78
N GLU A 425 9.59 30.44 -4.74
CA GLU A 425 10.18 31.01 -5.94
C GLU A 425 11.21 30.05 -6.53
N ALA A 426 10.96 29.62 -7.77
CA ALA A 426 11.91 28.84 -8.54
C ALA A 426 13.09 29.72 -8.95
N SER A 427 14.31 29.30 -8.66
CA SER A 427 15.53 29.86 -9.22
C SER A 427 15.54 29.61 -10.74
N ALA A 428 15.73 30.65 -11.53
CA ALA A 428 15.84 30.55 -12.98
C ALA A 428 17.00 29.62 -13.37
N VAL A 429 16.67 28.46 -13.92
CA VAL A 429 17.61 27.52 -14.53
C VAL A 429 17.63 27.72 -16.04
N ASP A 430 18.81 27.61 -16.63
CA ASP A 430 19.09 27.83 -18.06
C ASP A 430 18.18 26.96 -18.93
N SER A 431 17.28 27.58 -19.71
CA SER A 431 16.21 26.92 -20.49
C SER A 431 16.68 26.17 -21.74
N SER A 432 18.00 25.99 -21.91
CA SER A 432 18.56 25.39 -23.14
C SER A 432 18.55 23.86 -23.23
N SER A 433 18.03 23.16 -22.19
CA SER A 433 18.03 21.69 -22.12
C SER A 433 16.79 21.07 -21.45
N THR A 434 15.64 21.77 -21.48
CA THR A 434 14.40 21.21 -20.92
C THR A 434 13.90 20.07 -21.77
N VAL A 435 13.65 18.91 -21.15
CA VAL A 435 13.10 17.71 -21.79
C VAL A 435 11.58 17.72 -21.63
N GLU A 436 10.84 17.46 -22.70
CA GLU A 436 9.38 17.30 -22.62
C GLU A 436 9.03 15.88 -22.17
N PHE A 437 8.14 15.78 -21.17
CA PHE A 437 7.56 14.53 -20.68
C PHE A 437 6.05 14.70 -20.58
N THR A 438 5.35 14.44 -21.67
CA THR A 438 3.90 14.55 -21.75
C THR A 438 3.30 13.15 -21.69
N VAL A 439 2.42 12.94 -20.69
CA VAL A 439 1.70 11.67 -20.49
C VAL A 439 0.33 11.81 -21.17
N ASP A 440 0.29 11.57 -22.45
CA ASP A 440 -0.86 11.75 -23.36
C ASP A 440 -1.34 10.44 -23.99
N HIS A 441 -0.84 9.29 -23.50
CA HIS A 441 -1.21 7.95 -23.94
C HIS A 441 -0.98 6.93 -22.83
N PRO A 442 -1.40 5.65 -22.98
CA PRO A 442 -1.34 4.65 -21.91
C PRO A 442 0.02 4.52 -21.24
N TYR A 443 0.02 4.45 -19.93
CA TYR A 443 1.23 4.41 -19.11
C TYR A 443 1.04 3.55 -17.85
N VAL A 444 2.13 3.30 -17.16
CA VAL A 444 2.10 2.67 -15.81
C VAL A 444 2.59 3.68 -14.79
N LEU A 445 1.90 3.75 -13.66
CA LEU A 445 2.40 4.41 -12.47
C LEU A 445 2.67 3.42 -11.36
N ARG A 446 3.66 3.74 -10.53
CA ARG A 446 4.00 2.95 -9.34
C ARG A 446 4.26 3.88 -8.17
N ILE A 447 3.60 3.64 -7.04
CA ILE A 447 3.95 4.30 -5.78
C ILE A 447 4.90 3.36 -5.04
N VAL A 448 6.09 3.86 -4.71
CA VAL A 448 7.17 3.05 -4.14
C VAL A 448 7.66 3.62 -2.82
N ASP A 449 7.98 2.75 -1.88
CA ASP A 449 8.76 3.10 -0.71
C ASP A 449 10.25 2.93 -1.01
N LEU A 450 10.99 4.03 -1.07
CA LEU A 450 12.39 4.04 -1.45
C LEU A 450 13.31 3.39 -0.41
N ALA A 451 12.86 3.26 0.84
CA ALA A 451 13.65 2.63 1.90
C ALA A 451 13.64 1.10 1.78
N SER A 452 12.49 0.50 1.46
CA SER A 452 12.36 -0.94 1.23
C SER A 452 12.52 -1.30 -0.25
N GLY A 453 12.26 -0.36 -1.17
CA GLY A 453 12.21 -0.56 -2.61
C GLY A 453 10.92 -1.23 -3.10
N VAL A 454 9.95 -1.52 -2.22
CA VAL A 454 8.73 -2.23 -2.62
C VAL A 454 7.71 -1.30 -3.29
N ALA A 455 6.98 -1.84 -4.27
CA ALA A 455 5.83 -1.19 -4.85
C ALA A 455 4.62 -1.35 -3.92
N ILE A 456 4.03 -0.21 -3.54
CA ILE A 456 2.83 -0.11 -2.71
C ILE A 456 1.59 -0.20 -3.61
N ILE A 457 1.52 0.67 -4.61
CA ILE A 457 0.47 0.69 -5.63
C ILE A 457 1.14 0.56 -7.00
N GLU A 458 0.51 -0.17 -7.89
CA GLU A 458 0.90 -0.29 -9.28
C GLU A 458 -0.35 -0.22 -10.15
N ALA A 459 -0.36 0.66 -11.14
CA ALA A 459 -1.52 0.86 -11.99
C ALA A 459 -1.12 1.05 -13.46
N ALA A 460 -1.79 0.34 -14.36
CA ALA A 460 -1.77 0.61 -15.78
C ALA A 460 -2.98 1.50 -16.13
N ILE A 461 -2.70 2.68 -16.61
CA ILE A 461 -3.70 3.69 -16.97
C ILE A 461 -3.87 3.66 -18.48
N LEU A 462 -5.01 3.13 -18.93
CA LEU A 462 -5.37 3.05 -20.34
C LEU A 462 -6.23 4.24 -20.75
N ASN A 463 -7.04 4.74 -19.80
CA ASN A 463 -7.89 5.91 -19.96
C ASN A 463 -7.98 6.69 -18.63
N PRO A 464 -7.44 7.91 -18.53
CA PRO A 464 -7.52 8.71 -17.31
C PRO A 464 -8.94 9.12 -16.90
N ALA A 465 -9.88 9.13 -17.84
CA ALA A 465 -11.29 9.48 -17.58
C ALA A 465 -12.10 8.34 -16.91
N GLY A 466 -11.51 7.14 -16.76
CA GLY A 466 -12.13 5.97 -16.13
C GLY A 466 -12.61 4.92 -17.10
#